data_d8fc015bf234c59bfcf8225a66ba1679
#
_entry.id   d8fc015bf234c59bfcf8225a66ba1679
#
_cell.length_a   1.000
_cell.length_b   1.000
_cell.length_c   1.000
_cell.angle_alpha   90.00
_cell.angle_beta   90.00
_cell.angle_gamma   90.00
#
_symmetry.space_group_name_H-M   'P 1'
#
loop_
_entity.id
_entity.type
_entity.pdbx_description
1 polymer ?
#
loop_
_entity_poly.entity_id
_entity_poly.type
_entity_poly.pdbx_seq_one_letter_code
_entity_poly.pdbx_strand_id
1 'polypeptide(L)'
;MQKKLSRFLLIVTLSSCGIYSFKGSIPEHLTDVQLYPFKNLTTEFAVESDIDRAITDRLLNEKLLPLSAKENPDSHIEGTISSIQDKPNVFDDDENILEYRLEFTGEVIWYDHIHEKQLFKKNYRVFGTYFSEEENAIRNDAEQLEREDAYDEAIEKLVDLIVESMTEEW
;
A
#
# COMPACT_ATOMS: atom_id res chain seq x y z
N MET A 1 -36.28 -9.06 -45.32
CA MET A 1 -35.67 -9.95 -44.32
C MET A 1 -34.25 -9.50 -43.88
N GLN A 2 -33.44 -8.88 -44.72
CA GLN A 2 -32.06 -8.42 -44.41
C GLN A 2 -31.95 -7.35 -43.30
N LYS A 3 -32.93 -6.42 -43.19
CA LYS A 3 -32.89 -5.33 -42.20
C LYS A 3 -33.13 -5.81 -40.76
N LYS A 4 -33.82 -6.95 -40.55
CA LYS A 4 -34.04 -7.53 -39.21
C LYS A 4 -32.82 -8.32 -38.72
N LEU A 5 -32.09 -8.95 -39.64
CA LEU A 5 -30.86 -9.70 -39.31
C LEU A 5 -29.72 -8.74 -38.91
N SER A 6 -29.61 -7.55 -39.56
CA SER A 6 -28.63 -6.54 -39.22
C SER A 6 -28.88 -5.88 -37.83
N ARG A 7 -30.15 -5.73 -37.41
CA ARG A 7 -30.49 -5.24 -36.08
C ARG A 7 -30.25 -6.25 -34.97
N PHE A 8 -30.38 -7.55 -35.27
CA PHE A 8 -30.07 -8.62 -34.32
C PHE A 8 -28.56 -8.77 -34.12
N LEU A 9 -27.78 -8.61 -35.16
CA LEU A 9 -26.32 -8.65 -35.10
C LEU A 9 -25.72 -7.48 -34.28
N LEU A 10 -26.35 -6.31 -34.32
CA LEU A 10 -25.89 -5.11 -33.59
C LEU A 10 -26.08 -5.23 -32.05
N ILE A 11 -27.07 -6.03 -31.60
CA ILE A 11 -27.39 -6.20 -30.17
C ILE A 11 -26.41 -7.17 -29.50
N VAL A 12 -25.83 -8.11 -30.24
CA VAL A 12 -24.90 -9.13 -29.70
C VAL A 12 -23.51 -8.55 -29.39
N THR A 13 -23.13 -7.41 -29.99
CA THR A 13 -21.80 -6.78 -29.78
C THR A 13 -21.71 -5.91 -28.52
N LEU A 14 -22.81 -5.64 -27.82
CA LEU A 14 -22.84 -4.79 -26.64
C LEU A 14 -22.75 -5.55 -25.29
N SER A 15 -22.73 -6.88 -25.32
CA SER A 15 -22.64 -7.73 -24.11
C SER A 15 -21.23 -8.16 -23.73
N SER A 16 -20.18 -7.59 -24.32
CA SER A 16 -18.77 -7.87 -23.98
C SER A 16 -18.17 -6.90 -22.97
N CYS A 17 -18.99 -6.21 -22.16
CA CYS A 17 -18.53 -5.54 -20.94
C CYS A 17 -18.63 -6.51 -19.78
N GLY A 18 -17.80 -7.51 -19.74
CA GLY A 18 -17.78 -8.50 -18.70
C GLY A 18 -16.41 -8.70 -18.11
N ILE A 19 -16.28 -8.33 -16.88
CA ILE A 19 -15.41 -8.99 -15.89
C ILE A 19 -13.93 -8.96 -16.25
N TYR A 20 -13.34 -7.75 -16.33
CA TYR A 20 -11.94 -7.61 -15.96
C TYR A 20 -11.90 -7.62 -14.41
N SER A 21 -11.86 -8.81 -13.83
CA SER A 21 -11.37 -9.00 -12.48
C SER A 21 -9.87 -8.76 -12.55
N PHE A 22 -9.42 -7.60 -12.08
CA PHE A 22 -8.02 -7.37 -11.73
C PHE A 22 -7.70 -8.19 -10.46
N LYS A 23 -7.75 -9.50 -10.56
CA LYS A 23 -6.93 -10.35 -9.73
C LYS A 23 -5.57 -10.29 -10.40
N GLY A 24 -4.71 -9.36 -9.95
CA GLY A 24 -3.30 -9.42 -10.25
C GLY A 24 -2.79 -10.85 -10.03
N SER A 25 -1.61 -11.17 -10.52
CA SER A 25 -1.10 -12.54 -10.64
C SER A 25 -0.74 -13.21 -9.30
N ILE A 26 -1.61 -13.09 -8.28
CA ILE A 26 -1.48 -13.91 -7.06
C ILE A 26 -1.47 -15.37 -7.47
N PRO A 27 -0.45 -16.15 -7.08
CA PRO A 27 -0.37 -17.57 -7.43
C PRO A 27 -1.64 -18.32 -7.02
N GLU A 28 -2.26 -19.05 -7.96
CA GLU A 28 -3.56 -19.72 -7.77
C GLU A 28 -3.59 -20.73 -6.61
N HIS A 29 -2.42 -21.27 -6.23
CA HIS A 29 -2.30 -22.21 -5.11
C HIS A 29 -2.38 -21.57 -3.73
N LEU A 30 -2.21 -20.23 -3.65
CA LEU A 30 -2.32 -19.48 -2.39
C LEU A 30 -3.77 -19.13 -2.13
N THR A 31 -4.34 -19.67 -1.06
CA THR A 31 -5.74 -19.43 -0.68
C THR A 31 -5.88 -18.51 0.52
N ASP A 32 -4.80 -18.28 1.27
CA ASP A 32 -4.76 -17.37 2.39
C ASP A 32 -3.35 -16.80 2.65
N VAL A 33 -3.31 -15.73 3.43
CA VAL A 33 -2.08 -15.07 3.87
C VAL A 33 -2.17 -14.73 5.36
N GLN A 34 -1.10 -14.97 6.10
CA GLN A 34 -0.96 -14.51 7.48
C GLN A 34 -0.07 -13.28 7.51
N LEU A 35 -0.48 -12.27 8.24
CA LEU A 35 0.35 -11.10 8.53
C LEU A 35 1.11 -11.37 9.82
N TYR A 36 2.45 -11.42 9.74
CA TYR A 36 3.30 -11.46 10.91
C TYR A 36 3.57 -10.03 11.39
N PRO A 37 3.62 -9.79 12.71
CA PRO A 37 3.86 -8.45 13.22
C PRO A 37 5.15 -7.87 12.66
N PHE A 38 5.06 -6.65 12.14
CA PHE A 38 6.24 -5.93 11.65
C PHE A 38 7.22 -5.66 12.80
N LYS A 39 8.50 -5.72 12.51
CA LYS A 39 9.56 -5.32 13.45
C LYS A 39 9.79 -3.84 13.33
N ASN A 40 9.72 -3.14 14.47
CA ASN A 40 10.05 -1.73 14.56
C ASN A 40 11.45 -1.55 15.14
N LEU A 41 12.37 -0.99 14.34
CA LEU A 41 13.73 -0.66 14.76
C LEU A 41 13.92 0.86 14.96
N THR A 42 12.81 1.61 14.99
CA THR A 42 12.79 3.06 15.12
C THR A 42 12.35 3.48 16.53
N THR A 43 12.30 4.77 16.76
CA THR A 43 11.78 5.36 18.00
C THR A 43 10.31 5.77 17.89
N GLU A 44 9.69 5.60 16.72
CA GLU A 44 8.28 5.90 16.50
C GLU A 44 7.42 4.81 17.15
N PHE A 45 6.50 5.22 18.03
CA PHE A 45 5.63 4.28 18.73
C PHE A 45 4.47 3.83 17.84
N ALA A 46 4.01 2.61 18.05
CA ALA A 46 2.83 2.01 17.42
C ALA A 46 2.93 1.81 15.89
N VAL A 47 4.02 2.19 15.22
CA VAL A 47 4.14 2.10 13.76
C VAL A 47 3.89 0.68 13.24
N GLU A 48 4.32 -0.37 13.96
CA GLU A 48 4.05 -1.75 13.62
C GLU A 48 2.55 -2.08 13.61
N SER A 49 1.81 -1.61 14.61
CA SER A 49 0.37 -1.86 14.70
C SER A 49 -0.42 -1.04 13.69
N ASP A 50 0.04 0.16 13.34
CA ASP A 50 -0.61 1.01 12.34
C ASP A 50 -0.41 0.43 10.93
N ILE A 51 0.78 -0.06 10.61
CA ILE A 51 1.05 -0.76 9.36
C ILE A 51 0.25 -2.06 9.27
N ASP A 52 0.24 -2.88 10.34
CA ASP A 52 -0.51 -4.14 10.38
C ASP A 52 -2.01 -3.90 10.14
N ARG A 53 -2.57 -2.86 10.77
CA ARG A 53 -3.97 -2.45 10.56
C ARG A 53 -4.21 -2.02 9.12
N ALA A 54 -3.36 -1.15 8.57
CA ALA A 54 -3.52 -0.61 7.22
C ALA A 54 -3.41 -1.72 6.14
N ILE A 55 -2.46 -2.66 6.28
CA ILE A 55 -2.36 -3.82 5.39
C ILE A 55 -3.60 -4.71 5.51
N THR A 56 -4.05 -4.98 6.75
CA THR A 56 -5.25 -5.78 7.00
C THR A 56 -6.47 -5.19 6.30
N ASP A 57 -6.71 -3.90 6.51
CA ASP A 57 -7.84 -3.18 5.91
C ASP A 57 -7.77 -3.20 4.38
N ARG A 58 -6.57 -3.03 3.81
CA ARG A 58 -6.37 -3.05 2.36
C ARG A 58 -6.64 -4.43 1.76
N LEU A 59 -6.10 -5.50 2.35
CA LEU A 59 -6.33 -6.87 1.89
C LEU A 59 -7.81 -7.26 1.93
N LEU A 60 -8.53 -6.85 2.99
CA LEU A 60 -9.96 -7.09 3.14
C LEU A 60 -10.80 -6.30 2.12
N ASN A 61 -10.48 -5.02 1.91
CA ASN A 61 -11.23 -4.15 1.00
C ASN A 61 -11.07 -4.57 -0.46
N GLU A 62 -9.87 -4.96 -0.86
CA GLU A 62 -9.58 -5.38 -2.25
C GLU A 62 -9.87 -6.86 -2.49
N LYS A 63 -10.14 -7.64 -1.43
CA LYS A 63 -10.43 -9.08 -1.50
C LYS A 63 -9.35 -9.87 -2.24
N LEU A 64 -8.09 -9.51 -2.01
CA LEU A 64 -6.94 -10.15 -2.65
C LEU A 64 -6.73 -11.58 -2.15
N LEU A 65 -6.42 -11.71 -0.86
CA LEU A 65 -6.31 -12.98 -0.15
C LEU A 65 -7.00 -12.87 1.21
N PRO A 66 -7.74 -13.90 1.64
CA PRO A 66 -8.24 -13.97 3.00
C PRO A 66 -7.09 -13.99 4.02
N LEU A 67 -7.26 -13.26 5.12
CA LEU A 67 -6.33 -13.34 6.25
C LEU A 67 -6.47 -14.69 6.95
N SER A 68 -5.34 -15.34 7.17
CA SER A 68 -5.28 -16.65 7.82
C SER A 68 -5.14 -16.51 9.33
N ALA A 69 -5.94 -17.29 10.06
CA ALA A 69 -5.74 -17.55 11.49
C ALA A 69 -5.31 -19.01 11.75
N LYS A 70 -4.91 -19.73 10.68
CA LYS A 70 -4.48 -21.13 10.74
C LYS A 70 -3.08 -21.21 11.37
N GLU A 71 -2.77 -22.33 11.99
CA GLU A 71 -1.41 -22.62 12.46
C GLU A 71 -0.41 -22.77 11.30
N ASN A 72 -0.88 -23.25 10.15
CA ASN A 72 -0.09 -23.42 8.93
C ASN A 72 -0.79 -22.67 7.78
N PRO A 73 -0.52 -21.39 7.57
CA PRO A 73 -1.06 -20.60 6.46
C PRO A 73 -0.36 -20.98 5.14
N ASP A 74 -1.02 -20.73 4.01
CA ASP A 74 -0.40 -20.95 2.69
C ASP A 74 0.75 -19.99 2.42
N SER A 75 0.64 -18.76 2.94
CA SER A 75 1.69 -17.75 2.81
C SER A 75 1.72 -16.79 4.01
N HIS A 76 2.80 -16.04 4.17
CA HIS A 76 2.86 -14.94 5.13
C HIS A 76 3.56 -13.71 4.58
N ILE A 77 3.18 -12.56 5.11
CA ILE A 77 3.88 -11.29 4.93
C ILE A 77 4.55 -10.93 6.25
N GLU A 78 5.81 -10.57 6.20
CA GLU A 78 6.55 -10.01 7.32
C GLU A 78 7.36 -8.79 6.88
N GLY A 79 7.66 -7.88 7.81
CA GLY A 79 8.43 -6.69 7.49
C GLY A 79 9.25 -6.16 8.66
N THR A 80 10.14 -5.25 8.31
CA THR A 80 10.97 -4.53 9.28
C THR A 80 11.05 -3.07 8.88
N ILE A 81 10.63 -2.16 9.76
CA ILE A 81 10.84 -0.72 9.60
C ILE A 81 12.17 -0.37 10.24
N SER A 82 13.12 0.04 9.41
CA SER A 82 14.50 0.29 9.83
C SER A 82 14.78 1.76 10.16
N SER A 83 14.03 2.70 9.56
CA SER A 83 14.23 4.13 9.76
C SER A 83 12.95 4.93 9.49
N ILE A 84 12.68 5.91 10.35
CA ILE A 84 11.70 6.98 10.15
C ILE A 84 12.42 8.28 10.49
N GLN A 85 12.47 9.22 9.54
CA GLN A 85 13.26 10.45 9.68
C GLN A 85 12.56 11.65 9.06
N ASP A 86 12.52 12.73 9.81
CA ASP A 86 12.12 14.05 9.31
C ASP A 86 13.28 14.68 8.55
N LYS A 87 13.04 15.09 7.31
CA LYS A 87 14.04 15.73 6.43
C LYS A 87 13.47 17.00 5.83
N PRO A 88 14.24 18.10 5.80
CA PRO A 88 13.85 19.28 5.05
C PRO A 88 13.58 18.93 3.58
N ASN A 89 12.49 19.48 3.02
CA ASN A 89 12.04 19.19 1.65
C ASN A 89 11.97 20.46 0.78
N VAL A 90 11.38 21.54 1.28
CA VAL A 90 11.23 22.81 0.57
C VAL A 90 11.76 23.94 1.43
N PHE A 91 12.44 24.89 0.80
CA PHE A 91 12.97 26.10 1.44
C PHE A 91 12.44 27.34 0.72
N ASP A 92 12.35 28.46 1.44
CA ASP A 92 12.13 29.78 0.86
C ASP A 92 13.43 30.41 0.33
N ASP A 93 13.34 31.66 -0.18
CA ASP A 93 14.49 32.41 -0.71
C ASP A 93 15.49 32.82 0.39
N ASP A 94 15.07 32.80 1.66
CA ASP A 94 15.87 33.14 2.85
C ASP A 94 16.43 31.87 3.55
N GLU A 95 16.34 30.73 2.92
CA GLU A 95 16.76 29.39 3.41
C GLU A 95 15.98 28.89 4.64
N ASN A 96 14.79 29.45 4.94
CA ASN A 96 13.91 28.86 5.94
C ASN A 96 13.19 27.65 5.39
N ILE A 97 12.95 26.64 6.24
CA ILE A 97 12.25 25.42 5.83
C ILE A 97 10.75 25.71 5.79
N LEU A 98 10.15 25.56 4.62
CA LEU A 98 8.70 25.62 4.43
C LEU A 98 8.02 24.26 4.63
N GLU A 99 8.68 23.20 4.18
CA GLU A 99 8.11 21.85 4.18
C GLU A 99 9.15 20.81 4.60
N TYR A 100 8.72 19.84 5.40
CA TYR A 100 9.44 18.62 5.73
C TYR A 100 8.84 17.42 5.00
N ARG A 101 9.63 16.39 4.83
CA ARG A 101 9.17 15.05 4.51
C ARG A 101 9.49 14.08 5.64
N LEU A 102 8.53 13.28 6.04
CA LEU A 102 8.70 12.17 6.95
C LEU A 102 8.96 10.91 6.12
N GLU A 103 10.22 10.48 6.08
CA GLU A 103 10.67 9.35 5.24
C GLU A 103 10.70 8.06 6.03
N PHE A 104 9.99 7.05 5.55
CA PHE A 104 10.01 5.67 6.05
C PHE A 104 10.91 4.81 5.17
N THR A 105 11.73 3.98 5.80
CA THR A 105 12.53 2.96 5.11
C THR A 105 12.32 1.62 5.80
N GLY A 106 12.05 0.58 5.02
CA GLY A 106 11.82 -0.76 5.54
C GLY A 106 11.99 -1.84 4.48
N GLU A 107 11.97 -3.07 4.93
CA GLU A 107 12.03 -4.27 4.09
C GLU A 107 10.77 -5.09 4.34
N VAL A 108 10.17 -5.62 3.29
CA VAL A 108 9.02 -6.52 3.35
C VAL A 108 9.31 -7.78 2.56
N ILE A 109 8.90 -8.91 3.11
CA ILE A 109 9.00 -10.24 2.54
C ILE A 109 7.62 -10.84 2.44
N TRP A 110 7.29 -11.42 1.29
CA TRP A 110 6.16 -12.32 1.13
C TRP A 110 6.67 -13.73 0.83
N TYR A 111 6.29 -14.70 1.66
CA TYR A 111 6.79 -16.07 1.60
C TYR A 111 5.65 -17.06 1.36
N ASP A 112 5.86 -17.99 0.44
CA ASP A 112 4.98 -19.10 0.06
C ASP A 112 5.42 -20.35 0.83
N HIS A 113 4.57 -20.84 1.74
CA HIS A 113 4.82 -22.03 2.53
C HIS A 113 4.58 -23.33 1.76
N ILE A 114 3.72 -23.29 0.72
CA ILE A 114 3.39 -24.49 -0.08
C ILE A 114 4.60 -24.91 -0.94
N HIS A 115 5.25 -23.93 -1.58
CA HIS A 115 6.42 -24.15 -2.42
C HIS A 115 7.75 -23.84 -1.72
N GLU A 116 7.71 -23.47 -0.44
CA GLU A 116 8.89 -23.15 0.38
C GLU A 116 9.80 -22.10 -0.29
N LYS A 117 9.19 -21.04 -0.85
CA LYS A 117 9.92 -19.99 -1.57
C LYS A 117 9.48 -18.59 -1.18
N GLN A 118 10.42 -17.67 -1.26
CA GLN A 118 10.17 -16.25 -1.17
C GLN A 118 9.57 -15.75 -2.49
N LEU A 119 8.37 -15.18 -2.43
CA LEU A 119 7.71 -14.59 -3.60
C LEU A 119 8.33 -13.24 -3.91
N PHE A 120 8.48 -12.38 -2.90
CA PHE A 120 9.32 -11.20 -3.03
C PHE A 120 10.04 -10.87 -1.71
N LYS A 121 11.12 -10.12 -1.86
CA LYS A 121 11.82 -9.40 -0.81
C LYS A 121 12.18 -8.03 -1.36
N LYS A 122 11.50 -6.99 -0.88
CA LYS A 122 11.66 -5.63 -1.41
C LYS A 122 12.01 -4.65 -0.30
N ASN A 123 12.90 -3.71 -0.60
CA ASN A 123 13.15 -2.55 0.23
C ASN A 123 12.27 -1.40 -0.27
N TYR A 124 11.52 -0.82 0.65
CA TYR A 124 10.65 0.31 0.38
C TYR A 124 11.22 1.57 1.01
N ARG A 125 11.06 2.68 0.29
CA ARG A 125 11.29 4.01 0.78
C ARG A 125 10.13 4.87 0.33
N VAL A 126 9.35 5.34 1.29
CA VAL A 126 8.17 6.18 1.07
C VAL A 126 8.25 7.40 1.95
N PHE A 127 7.47 8.43 1.65
CA PHE A 127 7.38 9.61 2.49
C PHE A 127 6.02 10.27 2.37
N GLY A 128 5.58 10.90 3.45
CA GLY A 128 4.57 11.95 3.46
C GLY A 128 5.21 13.30 3.69
N THR A 129 4.48 14.37 3.40
CA THR A 129 4.97 15.75 3.58
C THR A 129 4.12 16.53 4.56
N TYR A 130 4.75 17.48 5.28
CA TYR A 130 4.08 18.37 6.20
C TYR A 130 4.78 19.73 6.24
N PHE A 131 4.05 20.77 6.61
CA PHE A 131 4.59 22.10 6.67
C PHE A 131 5.34 22.36 7.98
N SER A 132 6.30 23.29 7.97
CA SER A 132 6.91 23.81 9.18
C SER A 132 5.85 24.49 10.07
N GLU A 133 6.15 24.66 11.37
CA GLU A 133 5.26 25.36 12.30
C GLU A 133 4.95 26.79 11.83
N GLU A 134 5.97 27.47 11.30
CA GLU A 134 5.84 28.85 10.79
C GLU A 134 4.94 28.91 9.56
N GLU A 135 5.05 27.94 8.64
CA GLU A 135 4.22 27.87 7.44
C GLU A 135 2.79 27.49 7.80
N ASN A 136 2.57 26.54 8.72
CA ASN A 136 1.23 26.18 9.20
C ASN A 136 0.53 27.35 9.90
N ALA A 137 1.26 28.18 10.66
CA ALA A 137 0.69 29.32 11.39
C ALA A 137 0.05 30.38 10.50
N ILE A 138 0.41 30.49 9.22
CA ILE A 138 -0.14 31.45 8.26
C ILE A 138 -1.20 30.84 7.34
N ARG A 139 -1.47 29.51 7.45
CA ARG A 139 -2.47 28.80 6.66
C ARG A 139 -3.81 28.70 7.38
N ASN A 140 -4.89 28.51 6.61
CA ASN A 140 -6.18 28.17 7.19
C ASN A 140 -6.17 26.71 7.67
N ASP A 141 -6.92 26.39 8.71
CA ASP A 141 -6.99 25.03 9.31
C ASP A 141 -7.15 23.89 8.30
N ALA A 142 -7.91 24.11 7.22
CA ALA A 142 -8.13 23.11 6.17
C ALA A 142 -6.94 22.93 5.19
N GLU A 143 -5.95 23.80 5.27
CA GLU A 143 -4.74 23.80 4.41
C GLU A 143 -3.48 23.47 5.20
N GLN A 144 -3.61 23.29 6.51
CA GLN A 144 -2.51 22.87 7.36
C GLN A 144 -2.19 21.40 7.11
N LEU A 145 -0.90 21.06 7.13
CA LEU A 145 -0.41 19.69 7.06
C LEU A 145 0.55 19.47 8.24
N GLU A 146 0.09 18.68 9.18
CA GLU A 146 0.85 18.33 10.37
C GLU A 146 1.70 17.07 10.14
N ARG A 147 2.64 16.81 11.02
CA ARG A 147 3.49 15.62 10.95
C ARG A 147 2.70 14.31 10.99
N GLU A 148 1.53 14.31 11.64
CA GLU A 148 0.63 13.16 11.70
C GLU A 148 0.01 12.85 10.31
N ASP A 149 -0.36 13.88 9.54
CA ASP A 149 -0.84 13.72 8.15
C ASP A 149 0.24 13.09 7.27
N ALA A 150 1.50 13.53 7.41
CA ALA A 150 2.63 12.95 6.69
C ALA A 150 2.92 11.50 7.10
N TYR A 151 2.69 11.16 8.38
CA TYR A 151 2.82 9.80 8.89
C TYR A 151 1.78 8.88 8.26
N ASP A 152 0.53 9.29 8.25
CA ASP A 152 -0.58 8.53 7.65
C ASP A 152 -0.38 8.37 6.14
N GLU A 153 0.02 9.43 5.44
CA GLU A 153 0.34 9.40 4.01
C GLU A 153 1.48 8.41 3.70
N ALA A 154 2.53 8.40 4.53
CA ALA A 154 3.66 7.47 4.34
C ALA A 154 3.24 6.01 4.56
N ILE A 155 2.39 5.71 5.56
CA ILE A 155 1.84 4.37 5.77
C ILE A 155 0.97 3.96 4.59
N GLU A 156 0.07 4.81 4.11
CA GLU A 156 -0.80 4.52 2.97
C GLU A 156 0.04 4.17 1.74
N LYS A 157 1.04 4.99 1.40
CA LYS A 157 1.96 4.73 0.27
C LYS A 157 2.74 3.43 0.44
N LEU A 158 3.18 3.09 1.67
CA LEU A 158 3.88 1.84 1.93
C LEU A 158 2.97 0.64 1.65
N VAL A 159 1.73 0.69 2.15
CA VAL A 159 0.74 -0.38 1.96
C VAL A 159 0.36 -0.52 0.49
N ASP A 160 0.18 0.58 -0.23
CA ASP A 160 -0.07 0.57 -1.68
C ASP A 160 1.03 -0.17 -2.44
N LEU A 161 2.30 0.14 -2.16
CA LEU A 161 3.44 -0.51 -2.80
C LEU A 161 3.58 -1.99 -2.44
N ILE A 162 3.23 -2.38 -1.19
CA ILE A 162 3.22 -3.79 -0.78
C ILE A 162 2.16 -4.55 -1.57
N VAL A 163 0.93 -4.03 -1.63
CA VAL A 163 -0.19 -4.65 -2.35
C VAL A 163 0.07 -4.69 -3.86
N GLU A 164 0.62 -3.62 -4.44
CA GLU A 164 1.07 -3.61 -5.84
C GLU A 164 2.08 -4.75 -6.09
N SER A 165 3.07 -4.90 -5.20
CA SER A 165 4.06 -5.97 -5.30
C SER A 165 3.47 -7.38 -5.18
N MET A 166 2.35 -7.54 -4.46
CA MET A 166 1.63 -8.83 -4.39
C MET A 166 0.89 -9.17 -5.68
N THR A 167 0.58 -8.17 -6.48
CA THR A 167 -0.21 -8.31 -7.71
C THR A 167 0.60 -8.16 -8.99
N GLU A 168 1.91 -7.91 -8.91
CA GLU A 168 2.82 -7.93 -10.06
C GLU A 168 2.94 -9.34 -10.65
N GLU A 169 3.23 -9.43 -11.96
CA GLU A 169 3.56 -10.72 -12.61
C GLU A 169 4.96 -11.20 -12.17
N TRP A 170 5.04 -12.49 -11.81
CA TRP A 170 6.26 -13.16 -11.30
C TRP A 170 6.95 -13.98 -12.36
#